data_8507669cd25f9de1268638a450ba6b24
#
_entry.id   8507669cd25f9de1268638a450ba6b24
#
_cell.length_a   1.000
_cell.length_b   1.000
_cell.length_c   1.000
_cell.angle_alpha   90.00
_cell.angle_beta   90.00
_cell.angle_gamma   90.00
#
_symmetry.space_group_name_H-M   'P 1'
#
loop_
_entity.id
_entity.type
_entity.pdbx_description
1 polymer ?
#
loop_
_entity_poly.entity_id
_entity_poly.type
_entity_poly.pdbx_seq_one_letter_code
_entity_poly.pdbx_strand_id
1 'polypeptide(L)'
;MKKFVLLLFVVQLSFAQSYWQQHVEYEMDINMDVSDFTFDGEQKLVYTNNSPDTITKVYYHLFFNAFQPGSQMDIRSRTIKDPDRRVGSRIFELEEKDYGKLNISSLKQDGNNTVFEERETVLFVRLAKPLMPGEKTTLEMDFKGQVPLQIRRSGKLNKEGVDLTMTQWFPKLAEYDHEGWHPNPYIGREFHGVWGNYTVNITIDKSYVVGGTGYLQNIDEIGHGYGEKTKKTKGDLLTWRFYAPNVHDFAWAADPEYKHDIKQSASGVDIHFFYKSNEEGWERLQDDTIGLMNFFEENIGPYPWKQYSVIQGGDGGMEYAMCTMITGERPYPSLFGVTAHELAHAWFQHLLATNEAKHPWMDEGFTEYITHLAEESVIGSPSEFPHKSSYDRYYLLVNSGLEQPQTVHSDRYDYNFAYGASSYSKGSVFMAQLEYIIGKDNMSKTIKRYYNEFKFKHPTPNDFKRVAEKVSDMELEWYLNDWTRTGNTIDYGLDVSSLSDDRSISVKRKGRMPMPLEIEVSYDDGSSLLYYIPTDLMHGLKPFEADNVVEMEPWGLSLIHI
;
A
#
# COMPACT_ATOMS: atom_id res chain seq x y z
N MET A 1 68.34 -21.48 19.37
CA MET A 1 66.89 -21.65 19.71
C MET A 1 66.10 -20.57 19.00
N LYS A 2 65.50 -20.90 17.82
CA LYS A 2 64.63 -19.95 17.07
C LYS A 2 63.21 -20.15 17.58
N LYS A 3 62.63 -19.10 18.18
CA LYS A 3 61.20 -19.13 18.58
C LYS A 3 60.36 -18.87 17.34
N PHE A 4 59.55 -19.85 16.91
CA PHE A 4 58.47 -19.68 15.96
C PHE A 4 57.28 -19.08 16.70
N VAL A 5 56.89 -17.87 16.29
CA VAL A 5 55.61 -17.25 16.72
C VAL A 5 54.58 -17.64 15.66
N LEU A 6 53.64 -18.51 16.06
CA LEU A 6 52.48 -18.89 15.24
C LEU A 6 51.40 -17.77 15.38
N LEU A 7 51.23 -16.94 14.35
CA LEU A 7 50.16 -15.98 14.26
C LEU A 7 48.88 -16.74 13.84
N LEU A 8 47.95 -16.96 14.76
CA LEU A 8 46.60 -17.40 14.47
C LEU A 8 45.82 -16.23 13.87
N PHE A 9 45.58 -16.25 12.55
CA PHE A 9 44.60 -15.41 11.91
C PHE A 9 43.20 -15.95 12.24
N VAL A 10 42.50 -15.27 13.16
CA VAL A 10 41.05 -15.46 13.33
C VAL A 10 40.37 -14.71 12.20
N VAL A 11 39.98 -15.45 11.16
CA VAL A 11 39.08 -14.93 10.10
C VAL A 11 37.71 -14.77 10.76
N GLN A 12 37.36 -13.56 11.16
CA GLN A 12 35.97 -13.22 11.46
C GLN A 12 35.22 -13.27 10.11
N LEU A 13 34.52 -14.35 9.86
CA LEU A 13 33.49 -14.42 8.84
C LEU A 13 32.37 -13.48 9.29
N SER A 14 32.39 -12.24 8.83
CA SER A 14 31.23 -11.38 8.85
C SER A 14 30.19 -12.03 7.94
N PHE A 15 29.26 -12.79 8.51
CA PHE A 15 28.04 -13.14 7.81
C PHE A 15 27.29 -11.82 7.62
N ALA A 16 27.31 -11.28 6.41
CA ALA A 16 26.33 -10.30 6.02
C ALA A 16 24.98 -10.95 6.30
N GLN A 17 24.17 -10.36 7.17
CA GLN A 17 22.86 -10.88 7.50
C GLN A 17 22.05 -10.89 6.19
N SER A 18 21.81 -12.09 5.64
CA SER A 18 21.00 -12.22 4.44
C SER A 18 19.58 -11.74 4.73
N TYR A 19 18.93 -11.11 3.76
CA TYR A 19 17.52 -10.77 3.87
C TYR A 19 16.71 -12.02 4.27
N TRP A 20 15.85 -11.88 5.26
CA TRP A 20 14.90 -12.88 5.66
C TRP A 20 13.54 -12.24 5.89
N GLN A 21 12.49 -13.00 5.73
CA GLN A 21 11.12 -12.65 6.09
C GLN A 21 10.40 -13.91 6.54
N GLN A 22 9.39 -13.77 7.35
CA GLN A 22 8.56 -14.87 7.80
C GLN A 22 7.73 -15.46 6.66
N HIS A 23 7.18 -16.65 6.85
CA HIS A 23 6.31 -17.28 5.88
C HIS A 23 5.17 -18.03 6.58
N VAL A 24 3.98 -17.95 5.98
CA VAL A 24 2.76 -18.59 6.47
C VAL A 24 2.07 -19.42 5.40
N GLU A 25 1.44 -20.52 5.85
CA GLU A 25 0.49 -21.30 5.04
C GLU A 25 -0.82 -21.30 5.82
N TYR A 26 -1.84 -20.60 5.29
CA TYR A 26 -3.18 -20.57 5.87
C TYR A 26 -4.07 -21.60 5.19
N GLU A 27 -4.83 -22.34 6.03
CA GLU A 27 -5.99 -23.12 5.61
C GLU A 27 -7.15 -22.70 6.50
N MET A 28 -8.22 -22.17 5.92
CA MET A 28 -9.38 -21.63 6.63
C MET A 28 -10.69 -22.21 6.09
N ASP A 29 -11.52 -22.68 6.99
CA ASP A 29 -12.89 -23.12 6.71
C ASP A 29 -13.87 -22.17 7.40
N ILE A 30 -14.74 -21.52 6.61
CA ILE A 30 -15.66 -20.48 7.07
C ILE A 30 -17.10 -20.88 6.75
N ASN A 31 -17.95 -20.84 7.76
CA ASN A 31 -19.39 -21.04 7.63
C ASN A 31 -20.11 -19.72 7.92
N MET A 32 -20.58 -19.04 6.87
CA MET A 32 -21.25 -17.75 6.96
C MET A 32 -22.76 -17.93 7.07
N ASP A 33 -23.35 -17.40 8.13
CA ASP A 33 -24.80 -17.25 8.26
C ASP A 33 -25.19 -15.82 7.84
N VAL A 34 -25.83 -15.70 6.69
CA VAL A 34 -26.27 -14.41 6.14
C VAL A 34 -27.57 -13.90 6.77
N SER A 35 -28.24 -14.70 7.60
CA SER A 35 -29.48 -14.28 8.28
C SER A 35 -29.20 -13.30 9.44
N ASP A 36 -28.05 -13.41 10.07
CA ASP A 36 -27.60 -12.53 11.16
C ASP A 36 -26.19 -11.95 10.94
N PHE A 37 -25.54 -12.32 9.82
CA PHE A 37 -24.18 -11.90 9.46
C PHE A 37 -23.13 -12.28 10.51
N THR A 38 -23.25 -13.54 10.99
CA THR A 38 -22.23 -14.17 11.84
C THR A 38 -21.55 -15.31 11.10
N PHE A 39 -20.37 -15.72 11.57
CA PHE A 39 -19.67 -16.86 10.99
C PHE A 39 -18.84 -17.62 12.04
N ASP A 40 -18.78 -18.94 11.84
CA ASP A 40 -17.82 -19.79 12.51
C ASP A 40 -16.61 -20.00 11.59
N GLY A 41 -15.40 -19.95 12.14
CA GLY A 41 -14.16 -20.13 11.40
C GLY A 41 -13.22 -21.13 12.11
N GLU A 42 -12.68 -22.04 11.31
CA GLU A 42 -11.55 -22.88 11.67
C GLU A 42 -10.32 -22.41 10.88
N GLN A 43 -9.21 -22.15 11.58
CA GLN A 43 -7.96 -21.70 10.97
C GLN A 43 -6.84 -22.64 11.35
N LYS A 44 -6.14 -23.16 10.36
CA LYS A 44 -4.88 -23.85 10.51
C LYS A 44 -3.79 -23.03 9.83
N LEU A 45 -2.81 -22.63 10.60
CA LEU A 45 -1.69 -21.81 10.16
C LEU A 45 -0.39 -22.56 10.38
N VAL A 46 0.36 -22.84 9.32
CA VAL A 46 1.75 -23.28 9.43
C VAL A 46 2.66 -22.06 9.36
N TYR A 47 3.33 -21.76 10.47
CA TYR A 47 4.26 -20.63 10.60
C TYR A 47 5.70 -21.11 10.51
N THR A 48 6.49 -20.52 9.61
CA THR A 48 7.92 -20.78 9.44
C THR A 48 8.72 -19.64 10.03
N ASN A 49 9.55 -19.91 11.02
CA ASN A 49 10.46 -18.93 11.60
C ASN A 49 11.75 -18.85 10.76
N ASN A 50 11.81 -17.91 9.84
CA ASN A 50 13.00 -17.64 9.02
C ASN A 50 13.96 -16.62 9.67
N SER A 51 13.61 -16.09 10.86
CA SER A 51 14.47 -15.17 11.60
C SER A 51 15.63 -15.89 12.29
N PRO A 52 16.69 -15.17 12.65
CA PRO A 52 17.76 -15.70 13.51
C PRO A 52 17.34 -15.88 14.98
N ASP A 53 16.13 -15.46 15.35
CA ASP A 53 15.68 -15.40 16.73
C ASP A 53 14.81 -16.60 17.12
N THR A 54 14.84 -16.98 18.40
CA THR A 54 13.90 -17.95 18.95
C THR A 54 12.57 -17.26 19.27
N ILE A 55 11.49 -17.69 18.64
CA ILE A 55 10.15 -17.15 18.86
C ILE A 55 9.48 -17.91 20.01
N THR A 56 9.08 -17.18 21.07
CA THR A 56 8.39 -17.75 22.24
C THR A 56 6.94 -17.27 22.38
N LYS A 57 6.55 -16.32 21.55
CA LYS A 57 5.21 -15.70 21.51
C LYS A 57 4.91 -15.27 20.10
N VAL A 58 3.63 -15.20 19.77
CA VAL A 58 3.13 -14.62 18.52
C VAL A 58 1.99 -13.66 18.83
N TYR A 59 1.66 -12.81 17.86
CA TYR A 59 0.53 -11.89 17.95
C TYR A 59 -0.37 -12.08 16.74
N TYR A 60 -1.67 -11.88 16.94
CA TYR A 60 -2.64 -11.80 15.86
C TYR A 60 -3.38 -10.47 15.94
N HIS A 61 -3.80 -9.97 14.79
CA HIS A 61 -4.73 -8.87 14.68
C HIS A 61 -6.18 -9.39 14.69
N LEU A 62 -7.03 -8.75 15.47
CA LEU A 62 -8.47 -8.98 15.55
C LEU A 62 -9.18 -7.71 15.07
N PHE A 63 -9.04 -7.38 13.79
CA PHE A 63 -9.40 -6.06 13.26
C PHE A 63 -10.88 -5.68 13.46
N PHE A 64 -11.80 -6.65 13.38
CA PHE A 64 -13.23 -6.39 13.59
C PHE A 64 -13.54 -5.80 14.97
N ASN A 65 -12.74 -6.12 15.99
CA ASN A 65 -12.94 -5.63 17.34
C ASN A 65 -12.76 -4.11 17.47
N ALA A 66 -12.22 -3.44 16.44
CA ALA A 66 -12.17 -1.98 16.38
C ALA A 66 -13.56 -1.33 16.20
N PHE A 67 -14.53 -2.07 15.64
CA PHE A 67 -15.88 -1.57 15.39
C PHE A 67 -16.81 -1.82 16.59
N GLN A 68 -16.39 -1.31 17.75
CA GLN A 68 -17.17 -1.38 19.00
C GLN A 68 -17.07 -0.04 19.74
N PRO A 69 -18.16 0.43 20.37
CA PRO A 69 -18.11 1.62 21.22
C PRO A 69 -17.03 1.52 22.29
N GLY A 70 -16.22 2.56 22.44
CA GLY A 70 -15.11 2.60 23.38
C GLY A 70 -13.80 2.01 22.89
N SER A 71 -13.75 1.45 21.67
CA SER A 71 -12.48 1.02 21.04
C SER A 71 -11.54 2.19 20.79
N GLN A 72 -10.25 1.92 20.60
CA GLN A 72 -9.27 2.96 20.25
C GLN A 72 -9.65 3.67 18.95
N MET A 73 -10.20 2.95 17.96
CA MET A 73 -10.71 3.54 16.72
C MET A 73 -11.88 4.50 16.99
N ASP A 74 -12.86 4.09 17.79
CA ASP A 74 -13.99 4.95 18.17
C ASP A 74 -13.51 6.21 18.88
N ILE A 75 -12.67 6.05 19.91
CA ILE A 75 -12.15 7.19 20.68
C ILE A 75 -11.40 8.16 19.78
N ARG A 76 -10.46 7.65 18.95
CA ARG A 76 -9.70 8.49 18.03
C ARG A 76 -10.61 9.20 17.03
N SER A 77 -11.55 8.48 16.42
CA SER A 77 -12.46 9.04 15.42
C SER A 77 -13.28 10.22 15.91
N ARG A 78 -13.60 10.24 17.21
CA ARG A 78 -14.33 11.32 17.87
C ARG A 78 -13.45 12.43 18.45
N THR A 79 -12.15 12.17 18.68
CA THR A 79 -11.27 13.10 19.39
C THR A 79 -10.21 13.77 18.53
N ILE A 80 -9.91 13.24 17.34
CA ILE A 80 -9.01 13.90 16.39
C ILE A 80 -9.58 15.25 15.97
N LYS A 81 -8.71 16.23 15.72
CA LYS A 81 -9.12 17.63 15.49
C LYS A 81 -9.95 17.84 14.21
N ASP A 82 -9.77 16.98 13.20
CA ASP A 82 -10.51 16.97 11.94
C ASP A 82 -11.10 15.57 11.66
N PRO A 83 -12.19 15.16 12.33
CA PRO A 83 -12.74 13.82 12.21
C PRO A 83 -13.09 13.43 10.76
N ASP A 84 -12.78 12.18 10.39
CA ASP A 84 -13.25 11.62 9.12
C ASP A 84 -14.79 11.54 9.15
N ARG A 85 -15.44 12.24 8.21
CA ARG A 85 -16.91 12.29 8.13
C ARG A 85 -17.56 10.93 7.88
N ARG A 86 -16.79 9.96 7.34
CA ARG A 86 -17.25 8.59 7.11
C ARG A 86 -17.38 7.83 8.43
N VAL A 87 -16.58 8.17 9.43
CA VAL A 87 -16.52 7.48 10.72
C VAL A 87 -17.16 8.36 11.83
N GLY A 88 -16.57 9.48 12.17
CA GLY A 88 -17.07 10.39 13.20
C GLY A 88 -17.47 9.66 14.48
N SER A 89 -18.75 9.82 14.87
CA SER A 89 -19.36 9.13 16.02
C SER A 89 -20.05 7.79 15.67
N ARG A 90 -20.03 7.36 14.43
CA ARG A 90 -20.84 6.21 13.97
C ARG A 90 -20.52 4.91 14.70
N ILE A 91 -19.25 4.69 15.09
CA ILE A 91 -18.88 3.48 15.86
C ILE A 91 -19.50 3.55 17.26
N PHE A 92 -19.47 4.73 17.90
CA PHE A 92 -20.08 4.94 19.22
C PHE A 92 -21.60 4.72 19.22
N GLU A 93 -22.25 4.97 18.10
CA GLU A 93 -23.71 4.86 17.90
C GLU A 93 -24.16 3.45 17.51
N LEU A 94 -23.25 2.49 17.28
CA LEU A 94 -23.60 1.12 16.92
C LEU A 94 -24.40 0.42 18.04
N GLU A 95 -25.36 -0.41 17.64
CA GLU A 95 -26.03 -1.38 18.52
C GLU A 95 -25.24 -2.70 18.56
N GLU A 96 -25.41 -3.51 19.58
CA GLU A 96 -24.63 -4.74 19.78
C GLU A 96 -24.70 -5.72 18.59
N LYS A 97 -25.84 -5.78 17.87
CA LYS A 97 -26.03 -6.59 16.67
C LYS A 97 -25.19 -6.12 15.47
N ASP A 98 -24.66 -4.88 15.54
CA ASP A 98 -23.90 -4.20 14.49
C ASP A 98 -22.41 -4.04 14.85
N TYR A 99 -21.98 -4.56 16.01
CA TYR A 99 -20.58 -4.56 16.39
C TYR A 99 -19.77 -5.51 15.51
N GLY A 100 -18.52 -5.16 15.25
CA GLY A 100 -17.53 -6.11 14.76
C GLY A 100 -16.97 -6.93 15.91
N LYS A 101 -16.95 -8.26 15.78
CA LYS A 101 -16.40 -9.15 16.80
C LYS A 101 -15.60 -10.28 16.16
N LEU A 102 -14.45 -10.57 16.73
CA LEU A 102 -13.67 -11.79 16.51
C LEU A 102 -13.36 -12.36 17.89
N ASN A 103 -13.97 -13.49 18.22
CA ASN A 103 -13.83 -14.16 19.52
C ASN A 103 -13.10 -15.48 19.32
N ILE A 104 -12.00 -15.70 20.03
CA ILE A 104 -11.19 -16.91 19.92
C ILE A 104 -11.69 -17.94 20.92
N SER A 105 -12.14 -19.10 20.42
CA SER A 105 -12.68 -20.19 21.24
C SER A 105 -11.58 -21.15 21.68
N SER A 106 -10.64 -21.44 20.79
CA SER A 106 -9.48 -22.31 21.10
C SER A 106 -8.25 -21.88 20.29
N LEU A 107 -7.06 -22.12 20.84
CA LEU A 107 -5.80 -21.99 20.12
C LEU A 107 -4.79 -23.01 20.60
N LYS A 108 -4.26 -23.81 19.67
CA LYS A 108 -3.27 -24.87 19.94
C LYS A 108 -2.03 -24.66 19.09
N GLN A 109 -0.90 -25.08 19.63
CA GLN A 109 0.37 -25.22 18.90
C GLN A 109 0.74 -26.70 18.83
N ASP A 110 0.81 -27.26 17.63
CA ASP A 110 1.15 -28.67 17.39
C ASP A 110 0.31 -29.61 18.28
N GLY A 111 -1.01 -29.34 18.38
CA GLY A 111 -1.98 -30.07 19.20
C GLY A 111 -1.96 -29.72 20.71
N ASN A 112 -1.03 -28.89 21.18
CA ASN A 112 -0.94 -28.50 22.60
C ASN A 112 -1.65 -27.16 22.81
N ASN A 113 -2.45 -27.04 23.87
CA ASN A 113 -3.10 -25.79 24.21
C ASN A 113 -2.08 -24.68 24.48
N THR A 114 -2.33 -23.50 23.96
CA THR A 114 -1.57 -22.28 24.23
C THR A 114 -2.25 -21.44 25.30
N VAL A 115 -1.53 -20.43 25.81
CA VAL A 115 -2.10 -19.40 26.67
C VAL A 115 -2.20 -18.13 25.83
N PHE A 116 -3.40 -17.59 25.71
CA PHE A 116 -3.63 -16.36 24.94
C PHE A 116 -4.44 -15.34 25.73
N GLU A 117 -4.34 -14.09 25.31
CA GLU A 117 -5.02 -12.94 25.92
C GLU A 117 -5.47 -11.99 24.80
N GLU A 118 -6.76 -11.71 24.72
CA GLU A 118 -7.33 -10.71 23.82
C GLU A 118 -7.15 -9.32 24.44
N ARG A 119 -6.55 -8.40 23.66
CA ARG A 119 -6.32 -7.00 24.00
C ARG A 119 -6.90 -6.13 22.93
N GLU A 120 -8.23 -6.03 22.92
CA GLU A 120 -9.01 -5.30 21.92
C GLU A 120 -8.75 -5.86 20.50
N THR A 121 -8.00 -5.15 19.67
CA THR A 121 -7.68 -5.56 18.29
C THR A 121 -6.41 -6.39 18.16
N VAL A 122 -5.80 -6.79 19.26
CA VAL A 122 -4.57 -7.61 19.29
C VAL A 122 -4.75 -8.82 20.19
N LEU A 123 -4.44 -9.99 19.66
CA LEU A 123 -4.35 -11.23 20.45
C LEU A 123 -2.88 -11.52 20.75
N PHE A 124 -2.53 -11.59 22.01
CA PHE A 124 -1.23 -12.09 22.49
C PHE A 124 -1.31 -13.60 22.69
N VAL A 125 -0.34 -14.35 22.17
CA VAL A 125 -0.26 -15.82 22.32
C VAL A 125 1.13 -16.21 22.82
N ARG A 126 1.19 -16.90 23.96
CA ARG A 126 2.40 -17.55 24.42
C ARG A 126 2.46 -18.96 23.82
N LEU A 127 3.51 -19.24 23.07
CA LEU A 127 3.71 -20.56 22.47
C LEU A 127 3.90 -21.63 23.56
N ALA A 128 3.32 -22.81 23.35
CA ALA A 128 3.50 -23.96 24.22
C ALA A 128 4.95 -24.48 24.19
N LYS A 129 5.62 -24.35 23.02
CA LYS A 129 7.03 -24.67 22.80
C LYS A 129 7.68 -23.52 22.02
N PRO A 130 8.90 -23.07 22.42
CA PRO A 130 9.68 -22.13 21.62
C PRO A 130 9.92 -22.65 20.20
N LEU A 131 9.84 -21.75 19.21
CA LEU A 131 10.09 -22.03 17.81
C LEU A 131 11.49 -21.51 17.44
N MET A 132 12.40 -22.44 17.16
CA MET A 132 13.79 -22.11 16.85
C MET A 132 13.95 -21.54 15.42
N PRO A 133 15.06 -20.85 15.11
CA PRO A 133 15.39 -20.44 13.76
C PRO A 133 15.31 -21.60 12.75
N GLY A 134 14.60 -21.38 11.64
CA GLY A 134 14.37 -22.37 10.60
C GLY A 134 13.31 -23.43 10.88
N GLU A 135 12.74 -23.48 12.09
CA GLU A 135 11.66 -24.42 12.41
C GLU A 135 10.30 -23.94 11.91
N LYS A 136 9.37 -24.89 11.83
CA LYS A 136 7.95 -24.66 11.54
C LYS A 136 7.09 -25.12 12.72
N THR A 137 5.96 -24.48 12.91
CA THR A 137 4.94 -24.90 13.87
C THR A 137 3.55 -24.73 13.27
N THR A 138 2.61 -25.56 13.69
CA THR A 138 1.21 -25.45 13.31
C THR A 138 0.43 -24.78 14.44
N LEU A 139 -0.27 -23.71 14.12
CA LEU A 139 -1.20 -23.03 15.02
C LEU A 139 -2.63 -23.31 14.51
N GLU A 140 -3.44 -23.94 15.36
CA GLU A 140 -4.84 -24.31 15.06
C GLU A 140 -5.75 -23.49 15.95
N MET A 141 -6.72 -22.80 15.32
CA MET A 141 -7.59 -21.85 16.00
C MET A 141 -9.05 -22.04 15.57
N ASP A 142 -9.95 -22.09 16.56
CA ASP A 142 -11.39 -21.96 16.33
C ASP A 142 -11.83 -20.57 16.77
N PHE A 143 -12.61 -19.90 15.94
CA PHE A 143 -13.08 -18.55 16.23
C PHE A 143 -14.49 -18.30 15.71
N LYS A 144 -15.16 -17.30 16.29
CA LYS A 144 -16.46 -16.80 15.85
C LYS A 144 -16.36 -15.34 15.47
N GLY A 145 -16.97 -14.97 14.35
CA GLY A 145 -17.04 -13.61 13.88
C GLY A 145 -18.46 -13.06 13.84
N GLN A 146 -18.61 -11.78 14.11
CA GLN A 146 -19.79 -10.98 13.81
C GLN A 146 -19.37 -9.85 12.89
N VAL A 147 -20.03 -9.75 11.73
CA VAL A 147 -19.71 -8.73 10.73
C VAL A 147 -20.26 -7.38 11.18
N PRO A 148 -19.42 -6.33 11.28
CA PRO A 148 -19.90 -5.01 11.69
C PRO A 148 -20.82 -4.40 10.63
N LEU A 149 -21.72 -3.50 11.03
CA LEU A 149 -22.33 -2.57 10.07
C LEU A 149 -21.21 -1.77 9.39
N GLN A 150 -21.27 -1.64 8.07
CA GLN A 150 -20.17 -1.00 7.36
C GLN A 150 -20.05 0.49 7.67
N ILE A 151 -18.91 0.84 8.25
CA ILE A 151 -18.48 2.21 8.57
C ILE A 151 -17.22 2.56 7.82
N ARG A 152 -16.31 1.59 7.71
CA ARG A 152 -15.05 1.70 6.97
C ARG A 152 -15.02 0.63 5.86
N ARG A 153 -13.90 -0.03 5.67
CA ARG A 153 -13.58 -0.97 4.60
C ARG A 153 -14.35 -2.27 4.68
N SER A 154 -14.57 -2.76 5.92
CA SER A 154 -15.24 -4.02 6.20
C SER A 154 -16.64 -3.80 6.71
N GLY A 155 -17.53 -4.70 6.37
CA GLY A 155 -18.85 -4.68 6.99
C GLY A 155 -19.96 -5.33 6.17
N LYS A 156 -21.12 -5.35 6.79
CA LYS A 156 -22.38 -5.72 6.17
C LYS A 156 -23.16 -4.49 5.73
N LEU A 157 -23.99 -4.65 4.68
CA LEU A 157 -25.01 -3.69 4.26
C LEU A 157 -24.41 -2.28 4.03
N ASN A 158 -23.51 -2.18 3.06
CA ASN A 158 -22.90 -0.90 2.73
C ASN A 158 -23.93 0.09 2.11
N LYS A 159 -23.52 1.34 1.90
CA LYS A 159 -24.41 2.39 1.37
C LYS A 159 -24.92 2.13 -0.04
N GLU A 160 -24.22 1.30 -0.82
CA GLU A 160 -24.60 0.93 -2.18
C GLU A 160 -25.39 -0.39 -2.22
N GLY A 161 -25.77 -0.92 -1.05
CA GLY A 161 -26.59 -2.12 -0.91
C GLY A 161 -25.83 -3.43 -1.13
N VAL A 162 -24.51 -3.44 -1.02
CA VAL A 162 -23.70 -4.66 -1.00
C VAL A 162 -23.81 -5.30 0.37
N ASP A 163 -24.18 -6.58 0.41
CA ASP A 163 -24.46 -7.30 1.65
C ASP A 163 -23.21 -7.55 2.50
N LEU A 164 -22.11 -7.98 1.88
CA LEU A 164 -20.89 -8.36 2.59
C LEU A 164 -19.64 -7.82 1.90
N THR A 165 -18.82 -7.08 2.66
CA THR A 165 -17.46 -6.71 2.32
C THR A 165 -16.53 -7.23 3.42
N MET A 166 -15.88 -8.35 3.16
CA MET A 166 -15.11 -9.11 4.14
C MET A 166 -13.61 -8.83 3.96
N THR A 167 -13.17 -7.74 4.55
CA THR A 167 -11.76 -7.34 4.60
C THR A 167 -11.31 -7.33 6.05
N GLN A 168 -10.06 -7.69 6.35
CA GLN A 168 -9.54 -7.79 7.72
C GLN A 168 -10.46 -8.63 8.66
N TRP A 169 -11.07 -9.67 8.14
CA TRP A 169 -12.18 -10.41 8.73
C TRP A 169 -11.75 -11.62 9.58
N PHE A 170 -10.51 -12.07 9.48
CA PHE A 170 -9.99 -13.25 10.19
C PHE A 170 -8.88 -12.86 11.17
N PRO A 171 -8.60 -13.70 12.18
CA PRO A 171 -7.43 -13.53 13.05
C PRO A 171 -6.14 -13.66 12.22
N LYS A 172 -5.49 -12.51 11.94
CA LYS A 172 -4.32 -12.41 11.05
C LYS A 172 -3.04 -12.33 11.86
N LEU A 173 -2.08 -13.25 11.62
CA LEU A 173 -0.77 -13.23 12.28
C LEU A 173 -0.06 -11.90 11.99
N ALA A 174 0.45 -11.25 13.03
CA ALA A 174 1.26 -10.05 12.89
C ALA A 174 2.63 -10.38 12.28
N GLU A 175 3.22 -9.44 11.52
CA GLU A 175 4.56 -9.59 10.97
C GLU A 175 5.63 -9.51 12.09
N TYR A 176 6.68 -10.29 11.90
CA TYR A 176 7.92 -10.23 12.67
C TYR A 176 9.11 -10.08 11.73
N ASP A 177 9.77 -8.96 11.80
CA ASP A 177 10.93 -8.62 10.97
C ASP A 177 12.16 -8.22 11.82
N HIS A 178 13.16 -7.59 11.19
CA HIS A 178 14.38 -7.14 11.86
C HIS A 178 14.15 -6.06 12.94
N GLU A 179 13.00 -5.42 12.96
CA GLU A 179 12.58 -4.47 14.00
C GLU A 179 11.74 -5.15 15.11
N GLY A 180 11.45 -6.44 14.97
CA GLY A 180 10.64 -7.23 15.90
C GLY A 180 9.18 -7.39 15.44
N TRP A 181 8.28 -7.63 16.40
CA TRP A 181 6.86 -7.78 16.14
C TRP A 181 6.17 -6.45 15.82
N HIS A 182 5.21 -6.49 14.89
CA HIS A 182 4.35 -5.35 14.52
C HIS A 182 2.89 -5.55 14.96
N PRO A 183 2.57 -5.71 16.26
CA PRO A 183 1.21 -5.92 16.75
C PRO A 183 0.51 -4.58 16.98
N ASN A 184 0.50 -3.71 15.98
CA ASN A 184 -0.12 -2.40 16.11
C ASN A 184 -1.64 -2.55 16.28
N PRO A 185 -2.27 -1.89 17.28
CA PRO A 185 -3.72 -1.86 17.39
C PRO A 185 -4.32 -1.21 16.13
N TYR A 186 -5.51 -1.67 15.74
CA TYR A 186 -6.21 -1.06 14.61
C TYR A 186 -6.95 0.19 15.04
N ILE A 187 -6.40 1.34 14.68
CA ILE A 187 -6.93 2.66 15.04
C ILE A 187 -7.57 3.36 13.84
N GLY A 188 -7.23 2.96 12.62
CA GLY A 188 -7.89 3.47 11.44
C GLY A 188 -7.01 3.71 10.22
N ARG A 189 -5.83 3.11 10.18
CA ARG A 189 -4.89 3.24 9.07
C ARG A 189 -4.67 1.91 8.36
N GLU A 190 -3.54 1.75 7.69
CA GLU A 190 -3.23 0.66 6.79
C GLU A 190 -2.67 -0.59 7.51
N PHE A 191 -2.32 -1.60 6.75
CA PHE A 191 -2.05 -2.94 7.24
C PHE A 191 -0.65 -3.43 6.87
N HIS A 192 -0.13 -4.38 7.63
CA HIS A 192 1.14 -5.05 7.35
C HIS A 192 0.99 -6.53 7.69
N GLY A 193 1.37 -7.42 6.78
CA GLY A 193 1.09 -8.85 6.91
C GLY A 193 2.21 -9.73 6.40
N VAL A 194 2.21 -10.97 6.90
CA VAL A 194 3.19 -12.00 6.57
C VAL A 194 2.91 -12.61 5.21
N TRP A 195 3.92 -12.72 4.36
CA TRP A 195 3.84 -13.40 3.08
C TRP A 195 3.56 -14.89 3.22
N GLY A 196 2.65 -15.40 2.38
CA GLY A 196 2.33 -16.82 2.41
C GLY A 196 1.34 -17.26 1.36
N ASN A 197 0.81 -18.47 1.53
CA ASN A 197 -0.22 -19.03 0.69
C ASN A 197 -1.50 -19.20 1.51
N TYR A 198 -2.64 -18.96 0.87
CA TYR A 198 -3.93 -19.01 1.53
C TYR A 198 -4.85 -19.98 0.78
N THR A 199 -5.35 -20.98 1.51
CA THR A 199 -6.46 -21.84 1.09
C THR A 199 -7.67 -21.44 1.93
N VAL A 200 -8.72 -20.93 1.30
CA VAL A 200 -9.89 -20.42 2.01
C VAL A 200 -11.16 -21.03 1.43
N ASN A 201 -11.90 -21.73 2.28
CA ASN A 201 -13.16 -22.34 1.96
C ASN A 201 -14.29 -21.53 2.60
N ILE A 202 -15.19 -20.95 1.79
CA ILE A 202 -16.28 -20.10 2.26
C ILE A 202 -17.60 -20.81 1.94
N THR A 203 -18.28 -21.28 2.95
CA THR A 203 -19.61 -21.87 2.84
C THR A 203 -20.65 -20.80 3.16
N ILE A 204 -21.49 -20.50 2.19
CA ILE A 204 -22.48 -19.40 2.25
C ILE A 204 -23.75 -19.82 1.49
N ASP A 205 -24.86 -19.11 1.66
CA ASP A 205 -26.10 -19.33 0.91
C ASP A 205 -25.84 -19.34 -0.61
N LYS A 206 -26.44 -20.29 -1.31
CA LYS A 206 -26.19 -20.55 -2.73
C LYS A 206 -26.58 -19.41 -3.67
N SER A 207 -27.37 -18.45 -3.22
CA SER A 207 -27.75 -17.28 -4.00
C SER A 207 -26.61 -16.24 -4.11
N TYR A 208 -25.64 -16.28 -3.21
CA TYR A 208 -24.57 -15.30 -3.18
C TYR A 208 -23.52 -15.58 -4.25
N VAL A 209 -23.07 -14.51 -4.90
CA VAL A 209 -21.90 -14.50 -5.78
C VAL A 209 -20.72 -13.94 -4.97
N VAL A 210 -19.62 -14.68 -4.93
CA VAL A 210 -18.41 -14.31 -4.15
C VAL A 210 -17.30 -13.93 -5.10
N GLY A 211 -16.71 -12.75 -4.89
CA GLY A 211 -15.48 -12.28 -5.54
C GLY A 211 -14.41 -11.94 -4.49
N GLY A 212 -13.14 -12.14 -4.82
CA GLY A 212 -12.07 -11.84 -3.86
C GLY A 212 -10.68 -12.26 -4.30
N THR A 213 -9.83 -12.39 -3.32
CA THR A 213 -8.44 -12.81 -3.43
C THR A 213 -8.32 -14.26 -3.90
N GLY A 214 -7.44 -14.52 -4.88
CA GLY A 214 -7.07 -15.88 -5.27
C GLY A 214 -7.90 -16.48 -6.38
N TYR A 215 -7.58 -17.73 -6.70
CA TYR A 215 -8.19 -18.49 -7.77
C TYR A 215 -9.29 -19.40 -7.23
N LEU A 216 -10.49 -19.34 -7.79
CA LEU A 216 -11.56 -20.30 -7.48
C LEU A 216 -11.17 -21.68 -8.01
N GLN A 217 -11.15 -22.69 -7.12
CA GLN A 217 -10.67 -24.05 -7.42
C GLN A 217 -11.79 -25.00 -7.88
N ASN A 218 -13.05 -24.67 -7.61
CA ASN A 218 -14.20 -25.55 -7.87
C ASN A 218 -15.27 -24.90 -8.75
N ILE A 219 -14.83 -24.29 -9.84
CA ILE A 219 -15.68 -23.59 -10.83
C ILE A 219 -16.88 -24.45 -11.26
N ASP A 220 -16.65 -25.74 -11.48
CA ASP A 220 -17.64 -26.71 -11.92
C ASP A 220 -18.78 -27.01 -10.91
N GLU A 221 -18.56 -26.69 -9.63
CA GLU A 221 -19.57 -26.75 -8.56
C GLU A 221 -20.31 -25.41 -8.39
N ILE A 222 -19.65 -24.30 -8.70
CA ILE A 222 -20.13 -22.94 -8.42
C ILE A 222 -20.91 -22.38 -9.61
N GLY A 223 -20.30 -22.20 -10.77
CA GLY A 223 -20.85 -21.41 -11.87
C GLY A 223 -20.74 -19.91 -11.58
N HIS A 224 -21.85 -19.21 -11.41
CA HIS A 224 -21.92 -17.78 -11.06
C HIS A 224 -21.00 -16.87 -11.88
N GLY A 225 -20.87 -17.11 -13.21
CA GLY A 225 -20.03 -16.30 -14.09
C GLY A 225 -18.57 -16.75 -14.18
N TYR A 226 -18.06 -17.58 -13.26
CA TYR A 226 -16.69 -18.10 -13.32
C TYR A 226 -16.46 -19.16 -14.40
N GLY A 227 -17.54 -19.81 -14.85
CA GLY A 227 -17.52 -20.85 -15.87
C GLY A 227 -18.77 -21.71 -15.84
N GLU A 228 -18.77 -22.79 -16.63
CA GLU A 228 -19.93 -23.68 -16.71
C GLU A 228 -20.05 -24.56 -15.45
N LYS A 229 -21.24 -24.52 -14.81
CA LYS A 229 -21.57 -25.42 -13.70
C LYS A 229 -21.95 -26.78 -14.24
N THR A 230 -21.07 -27.75 -14.09
CA THR A 230 -21.30 -29.14 -14.57
C THR A 230 -21.69 -30.12 -13.45
N LYS A 231 -21.35 -29.79 -12.19
CA LYS A 231 -21.69 -30.59 -11.02
C LYS A 231 -22.94 -30.06 -10.31
N LYS A 232 -23.83 -30.98 -9.93
CA LYS A 232 -24.99 -30.63 -9.09
C LYS A 232 -24.57 -30.55 -7.63
N THR A 233 -24.85 -29.42 -7.01
CA THR A 233 -24.74 -29.22 -5.57
C THR A 233 -26.06 -29.49 -4.87
N LYS A 234 -26.02 -30.04 -3.66
CA LYS A 234 -27.22 -30.34 -2.85
C LYS A 234 -27.35 -29.32 -1.73
N GLY A 235 -28.59 -29.03 -1.34
CA GLY A 235 -28.88 -28.10 -0.25
C GLY A 235 -28.95 -26.64 -0.69
N ASP A 236 -28.93 -25.75 0.29
CA ASP A 236 -29.08 -24.30 0.12
C ASP A 236 -27.77 -23.55 0.33
N LEU A 237 -26.67 -24.24 0.61
CA LEU A 237 -25.35 -23.68 0.77
C LEU A 237 -24.42 -24.12 -0.36
N LEU A 238 -23.45 -23.25 -0.70
CA LEU A 238 -22.32 -23.55 -1.58
C LEU A 238 -21.02 -23.27 -0.82
N THR A 239 -20.02 -24.11 -1.06
CA THR A 239 -18.66 -23.89 -0.56
C THR A 239 -17.77 -23.41 -1.69
N TRP A 240 -17.33 -22.16 -1.62
CA TRP A 240 -16.39 -21.53 -2.52
C TRP A 240 -14.97 -21.83 -2.04
N ARG A 241 -14.11 -22.44 -2.89
CA ARG A 241 -12.74 -22.83 -2.51
C ARG A 241 -11.75 -21.97 -3.27
N PHE A 242 -11.09 -21.06 -2.56
CA PHE A 242 -10.07 -20.19 -3.12
C PHE A 242 -8.66 -20.63 -2.73
N TYR A 243 -7.73 -20.44 -3.66
CA TYR A 243 -6.29 -20.57 -3.40
C TYR A 243 -5.56 -19.32 -3.88
N ALA A 244 -4.83 -18.68 -2.97
CA ALA A 244 -4.04 -17.47 -3.26
C ALA A 244 -2.56 -17.70 -2.90
N PRO A 245 -1.69 -17.87 -3.91
CA PRO A 245 -0.27 -18.07 -3.68
C PRO A 245 0.47 -16.74 -3.51
N ASN A 246 1.45 -16.69 -2.61
CA ASN A 246 2.33 -15.55 -2.43
C ASN A 246 1.58 -14.21 -2.23
N VAL A 247 0.71 -14.17 -1.24
CA VAL A 247 -0.01 -12.97 -0.82
C VAL A 247 0.22 -12.72 0.68
N HIS A 248 -0.11 -11.55 1.17
CA HIS A 248 0.01 -11.22 2.59
C HIS A 248 -1.32 -10.81 3.23
N ASP A 249 -2.41 -10.98 2.51
CA ASP A 249 -3.78 -10.80 2.98
C ASP A 249 -4.76 -11.60 2.13
N PHE A 250 -6.01 -11.76 2.63
CA PHE A 250 -7.12 -12.38 1.90
C PHE A 250 -8.41 -11.62 2.17
N ALA A 251 -9.00 -11.04 1.13
CA ALA A 251 -10.24 -10.28 1.18
C ALA A 251 -11.26 -10.86 0.19
N TRP A 252 -12.55 -10.74 0.50
CA TRP A 252 -13.64 -11.13 -0.36
C TRP A 252 -14.88 -10.28 -0.12
N ALA A 253 -15.77 -10.23 -1.10
CA ALA A 253 -17.09 -9.64 -0.96
C ALA A 253 -18.14 -10.58 -1.55
N ALA A 254 -19.38 -10.47 -1.10
CA ALA A 254 -20.45 -11.29 -1.58
C ALA A 254 -21.79 -10.57 -1.58
N ASP A 255 -22.54 -10.79 -2.64
CA ASP A 255 -23.89 -10.25 -2.80
C ASP A 255 -24.72 -11.15 -3.71
N PRO A 256 -26.02 -11.39 -3.42
CA PRO A 256 -26.85 -12.23 -4.28
C PRO A 256 -27.20 -11.59 -5.64
N GLU A 257 -27.02 -10.27 -5.76
CA GLU A 257 -27.36 -9.51 -6.98
C GLU A 257 -26.12 -9.12 -7.79
N TYR A 258 -24.91 -9.57 -7.41
CA TYR A 258 -23.72 -9.28 -8.20
C TYR A 258 -23.83 -9.82 -9.62
N LYS A 259 -23.57 -8.94 -10.60
CA LYS A 259 -23.17 -9.31 -11.95
C LYS A 259 -21.69 -9.62 -11.93
N HIS A 260 -21.29 -10.60 -12.71
CA HIS A 260 -19.90 -11.02 -12.80
C HIS A 260 -19.48 -11.14 -14.27
N ASP A 261 -18.57 -10.27 -14.68
CA ASP A 261 -17.94 -10.27 -15.99
C ASP A 261 -16.46 -10.58 -15.89
N ILE A 262 -15.88 -11.10 -16.96
CA ILE A 262 -14.44 -11.39 -17.07
C ILE A 262 -13.92 -10.82 -18.38
N LYS A 263 -12.82 -10.09 -18.31
CA LYS A 263 -12.02 -9.68 -19.46
C LYS A 263 -10.54 -10.04 -19.27
N GLN A 264 -9.87 -10.38 -20.35
CA GLN A 264 -8.47 -10.79 -20.28
C GLN A 264 -7.56 -9.65 -20.76
N SER A 265 -6.48 -9.39 -20.01
CA SER A 265 -5.42 -8.46 -20.40
C SER A 265 -4.53 -9.03 -21.50
N ALA A 266 -3.68 -8.19 -22.09
CA ALA A 266 -2.72 -8.61 -23.12
C ALA A 266 -1.72 -9.68 -22.62
N SER A 267 -1.39 -9.68 -21.33
CA SER A 267 -0.51 -10.66 -20.68
C SER A 267 -1.20 -11.96 -20.28
N GLY A 268 -2.53 -12.05 -20.49
CA GLY A 268 -3.35 -13.22 -20.16
C GLY A 268 -3.76 -13.26 -18.69
N VAL A 269 -3.90 -12.11 -18.03
CA VAL A 269 -4.52 -11.98 -16.71
C VAL A 269 -6.02 -11.86 -16.89
N ASP A 270 -6.80 -12.75 -16.25
CA ASP A 270 -8.25 -12.65 -16.21
C ASP A 270 -8.64 -11.61 -15.16
N ILE A 271 -9.29 -10.53 -15.61
CA ILE A 271 -9.81 -9.47 -14.74
C ILE A 271 -11.29 -9.69 -14.55
N HIS A 272 -11.67 -9.94 -13.30
CA HIS A 272 -13.05 -10.18 -12.88
C HIS A 272 -13.65 -8.87 -12.39
N PHE A 273 -14.90 -8.60 -12.80
CA PHE A 273 -15.66 -7.43 -12.39
C PHE A 273 -16.95 -7.88 -11.69
N PHE A 274 -17.13 -7.46 -10.43
CA PHE A 274 -18.32 -7.75 -9.64
C PHE A 274 -19.03 -6.46 -9.28
N TYR A 275 -20.27 -6.30 -9.74
CA TYR A 275 -21.04 -5.06 -9.55
C TYR A 275 -22.54 -5.31 -9.53
N LYS A 276 -23.31 -4.38 -8.94
CA LYS A 276 -24.78 -4.44 -8.83
C LYS A 276 -25.48 -3.37 -9.65
N SER A 277 -24.86 -2.19 -9.72
CA SER A 277 -25.46 -0.96 -10.24
C SER A 277 -24.50 -0.25 -11.17
N ASN A 278 -24.95 0.85 -11.83
CA ASN A 278 -24.14 1.66 -12.74
C ASN A 278 -23.53 0.85 -13.90
N GLU A 279 -24.35 -0.03 -14.52
CA GLU A 279 -23.89 -0.99 -15.53
C GLU A 279 -23.09 -0.34 -16.66
N GLU A 280 -23.59 0.77 -17.23
CA GLU A 280 -22.89 1.49 -18.31
C GLU A 280 -21.48 1.96 -17.89
N GLY A 281 -21.35 2.46 -16.65
CA GLY A 281 -20.05 2.84 -16.09
C GLY A 281 -19.11 1.65 -15.92
N TRP A 282 -19.62 0.53 -15.43
CA TRP A 282 -18.83 -0.69 -15.24
C TRP A 282 -18.46 -1.38 -16.56
N GLU A 283 -19.35 -1.42 -17.54
CA GLU A 283 -19.04 -1.96 -18.88
C GLU A 283 -17.89 -1.18 -19.54
N ARG A 284 -17.94 0.15 -19.46
CA ARG A 284 -16.86 1.00 -19.96
C ARG A 284 -15.57 0.80 -19.17
N LEU A 285 -15.65 0.70 -17.83
CA LEU A 285 -14.50 0.52 -16.94
C LEU A 285 -13.67 -0.71 -17.30
N GLN A 286 -14.32 -1.78 -17.79
CA GLN A 286 -13.63 -3.03 -18.12
C GLN A 286 -12.52 -2.83 -19.14
N ASP A 287 -12.77 -2.10 -20.22
CA ASP A 287 -11.76 -1.85 -21.28
C ASP A 287 -10.64 -0.91 -20.79
N ASP A 288 -11.02 0.14 -20.05
CA ASP A 288 -10.03 1.06 -19.49
C ASP A 288 -9.15 0.38 -18.42
N THR A 289 -9.71 -0.56 -17.63
CA THR A 289 -8.92 -1.36 -16.67
C THR A 289 -7.88 -2.26 -17.37
N ILE A 290 -8.21 -2.83 -18.54
CA ILE A 290 -7.21 -3.54 -19.36
C ILE A 290 -6.08 -2.59 -19.78
N GLY A 291 -6.43 -1.37 -20.20
CA GLY A 291 -5.44 -0.34 -20.54
C GLY A 291 -4.50 -0.01 -19.37
N LEU A 292 -5.08 0.17 -18.16
CA LEU A 292 -4.32 0.42 -16.93
C LEU A 292 -3.38 -0.77 -16.58
N MET A 293 -3.90 -2.00 -16.62
CA MET A 293 -3.09 -3.20 -16.36
C MET A 293 -1.89 -3.27 -17.30
N ASN A 294 -2.11 -3.07 -18.60
CA ASN A 294 -1.04 -3.10 -19.59
C ASN A 294 0.00 -1.98 -19.33
N PHE A 295 -0.46 -0.79 -18.96
CA PHE A 295 0.44 0.33 -18.62
C PHE A 295 1.32 0.01 -17.42
N PHE A 296 0.74 -0.52 -16.34
CA PHE A 296 1.51 -0.85 -15.13
C PHE A 296 2.50 -2.00 -15.38
N GLU A 297 2.11 -3.03 -16.14
CA GLU A 297 3.02 -4.11 -16.52
C GLU A 297 4.21 -3.60 -17.34
N GLU A 298 4.00 -2.67 -18.26
CA GLU A 298 5.05 -2.08 -19.08
C GLU A 298 6.00 -1.17 -18.28
N ASN A 299 5.46 -0.35 -17.37
CA ASN A 299 6.21 0.71 -16.70
C ASN A 299 6.80 0.29 -15.35
N ILE A 300 6.23 -0.71 -14.67
CA ILE A 300 6.73 -1.21 -13.39
C ILE A 300 7.32 -2.61 -13.57
N GLY A 301 6.52 -3.56 -14.05
CA GLY A 301 6.92 -4.94 -14.27
C GLY A 301 5.73 -5.90 -14.33
N PRO A 302 5.90 -7.16 -14.79
CA PRO A 302 4.82 -8.10 -14.99
C PRO A 302 3.99 -8.36 -13.73
N TYR A 303 2.66 -8.36 -13.85
CA TYR A 303 1.76 -8.83 -12.80
C TYR A 303 1.89 -10.36 -12.67
N PRO A 304 2.27 -10.90 -11.50
CA PRO A 304 2.70 -12.32 -11.43
C PRO A 304 1.56 -13.31 -11.33
N TRP A 305 0.36 -12.88 -10.94
CA TRP A 305 -0.82 -13.72 -10.85
C TRP A 305 -1.61 -13.74 -12.16
N LYS A 306 -2.50 -14.71 -12.33
CA LYS A 306 -3.32 -14.87 -13.55
C LYS A 306 -4.75 -14.38 -13.38
N GLN A 307 -5.06 -13.76 -12.26
CA GLN A 307 -6.37 -13.21 -11.96
C GLN A 307 -6.22 -11.92 -11.15
N TYR A 308 -7.11 -10.96 -11.39
CA TYR A 308 -7.35 -9.77 -10.57
C TYR A 308 -8.85 -9.51 -10.50
N SER A 309 -9.37 -9.04 -9.35
CA SER A 309 -10.80 -8.75 -9.20
C SER A 309 -11.03 -7.28 -8.86
N VAL A 310 -11.91 -6.61 -9.61
CA VAL A 310 -12.44 -5.29 -9.32
C VAL A 310 -13.86 -5.46 -8.80
N ILE A 311 -14.12 -5.10 -7.54
CA ILE A 311 -15.34 -5.48 -6.83
C ILE A 311 -16.04 -4.22 -6.31
N GLN A 312 -17.32 -4.06 -6.63
CA GLN A 312 -18.14 -3.04 -5.99
C GLN A 312 -18.34 -3.42 -4.52
N GLY A 313 -17.84 -2.57 -3.61
CA GLY A 313 -17.89 -2.85 -2.17
C GLY A 313 -17.13 -1.80 -1.39
N GLY A 314 -17.02 -1.98 -0.09
CA GLY A 314 -16.23 -1.10 0.76
C GLY A 314 -16.84 0.30 0.98
N ASP A 315 -16.00 1.24 1.27
CA ASP A 315 -16.31 2.63 1.68
C ASP A 315 -15.36 3.62 0.97
N GLY A 316 -15.36 3.63 -0.35
CA GLY A 316 -14.46 4.46 -1.15
C GLY A 316 -13.68 3.64 -2.15
N GLY A 317 -12.39 3.56 -1.98
CA GLY A 317 -11.47 2.63 -2.64
C GLY A 317 -10.58 2.00 -1.58
N MET A 318 -10.12 0.78 -1.85
CA MET A 318 -9.14 0.07 -1.05
C MET A 318 -8.57 -1.11 -1.82
N GLU A 319 -7.29 -1.20 -1.81
CA GLU A 319 -6.51 -2.28 -2.37
C GLU A 319 -6.49 -3.52 -1.47
N TYR A 320 -6.46 -4.69 -2.11
CA TYR A 320 -6.22 -5.98 -1.47
C TYR A 320 -5.37 -6.88 -2.38
N ALA A 321 -4.84 -7.96 -1.81
CA ALA A 321 -4.09 -8.93 -2.59
C ALA A 321 -4.98 -9.51 -3.71
N MET A 322 -4.54 -9.37 -4.96
CA MET A 322 -5.22 -9.85 -6.18
C MET A 322 -6.65 -9.29 -6.38
N CYS A 323 -7.06 -8.27 -5.64
CA CYS A 323 -8.34 -7.61 -5.83
C CYS A 323 -8.37 -6.19 -5.27
N THR A 324 -9.40 -5.43 -5.66
CA THR A 324 -9.73 -4.15 -5.05
C THR A 324 -11.22 -4.06 -4.78
N MET A 325 -11.59 -3.29 -3.76
CA MET A 325 -12.98 -3.01 -3.40
C MET A 325 -13.23 -1.52 -3.50
N ILE A 326 -14.17 -1.13 -4.39
CA ILE A 326 -14.48 0.26 -4.69
C ILE A 326 -15.98 0.54 -4.61
N THR A 327 -16.36 1.74 -4.23
CA THR A 327 -17.74 2.18 -4.43
C THR A 327 -17.99 2.36 -5.92
N GLY A 328 -19.09 1.78 -6.41
CA GLY A 328 -19.39 1.66 -7.85
C GLY A 328 -20.36 2.69 -8.39
N GLU A 329 -21.17 3.32 -7.52
CA GLU A 329 -22.17 4.35 -7.91
C GLU A 329 -21.52 5.73 -8.06
N ARG A 330 -20.43 5.82 -8.83
CA ARG A 330 -19.68 7.05 -9.08
C ARG A 330 -19.90 7.55 -10.51
N PRO A 331 -19.83 8.87 -10.75
CA PRO A 331 -19.62 9.37 -12.10
C PRO A 331 -18.36 8.74 -12.72
N TYR A 332 -18.40 8.43 -14.01
CA TYR A 332 -17.34 7.65 -14.67
C TYR A 332 -15.90 8.15 -14.41
N PRO A 333 -15.58 9.46 -14.50
CA PRO A 333 -14.21 9.90 -14.21
C PRO A 333 -13.74 9.56 -12.81
N SER A 334 -14.64 9.58 -11.81
CA SER A 334 -14.32 9.18 -10.44
C SER A 334 -14.23 7.65 -10.27
N LEU A 335 -15.03 6.88 -11.01
CA LEU A 335 -14.96 5.43 -11.02
C LEU A 335 -13.65 4.95 -11.66
N PHE A 336 -13.28 5.54 -12.80
CA PHE A 336 -12.01 5.27 -13.47
C PHE A 336 -10.82 5.64 -12.60
N GLY A 337 -10.78 6.86 -12.04
CA GLY A 337 -9.66 7.33 -11.22
C GLY A 337 -9.45 6.48 -9.96
N VAL A 338 -10.52 6.11 -9.23
CA VAL A 338 -10.37 5.20 -8.08
C VAL A 338 -9.88 3.82 -8.51
N THR A 339 -10.36 3.30 -9.64
CA THR A 339 -9.90 1.99 -10.15
C THR A 339 -8.43 2.05 -10.56
N ALA A 340 -7.99 3.13 -11.20
CA ALA A 340 -6.59 3.32 -11.59
C ALA A 340 -5.67 3.34 -10.36
N HIS A 341 -6.05 4.07 -9.32
CA HIS A 341 -5.31 4.15 -8.07
C HIS A 341 -5.23 2.78 -7.36
N GLU A 342 -6.38 2.14 -7.14
CA GLU A 342 -6.43 0.87 -6.43
C GLU A 342 -5.77 -0.29 -7.21
N LEU A 343 -5.80 -0.25 -8.54
CA LEU A 343 -5.07 -1.24 -9.35
C LEU A 343 -3.55 -1.03 -9.29
N ALA A 344 -3.07 0.21 -9.20
CA ALA A 344 -1.64 0.50 -9.07
C ALA A 344 -1.05 -0.06 -7.76
N HIS A 345 -1.84 -0.11 -6.70
CA HIS A 345 -1.48 -0.76 -5.44
C HIS A 345 -1.22 -2.27 -5.57
N ALA A 346 -1.65 -2.92 -6.66
CA ALA A 346 -1.25 -4.30 -6.92
C ALA A 346 0.28 -4.45 -7.03
N TRP A 347 1.00 -3.38 -7.36
CA TRP A 347 2.46 -3.29 -7.35
C TRP A 347 2.99 -2.60 -6.08
N PHE A 348 2.53 -1.37 -5.79
CA PHE A 348 2.99 -0.60 -4.63
C PHE A 348 2.05 -0.82 -3.46
N GLN A 349 2.13 -1.97 -2.88
CA GLN A 349 1.73 -2.61 -1.67
C GLN A 349 1.63 -4.13 -1.83
N HIS A 350 0.91 -4.65 -2.84
CA HIS A 350 0.65 -6.10 -2.87
C HIS A 350 1.77 -6.93 -3.51
N LEU A 351 2.75 -6.28 -4.16
CA LEU A 351 4.00 -6.90 -4.60
C LEU A 351 5.22 -6.36 -3.87
N LEU A 352 5.22 -5.08 -3.54
CA LEU A 352 6.28 -4.35 -2.85
C LEU A 352 5.74 -3.93 -1.47
N ALA A 353 5.53 -4.93 -0.59
CA ALA A 353 4.75 -4.83 0.64
C ALA A 353 5.46 -4.05 1.75
N THR A 354 5.62 -2.76 1.56
CA THR A 354 6.17 -1.84 2.57
C THR A 354 5.30 -1.83 3.82
N ASN A 355 5.90 -1.61 5.00
CA ASN A 355 5.13 -1.44 6.23
C ASN A 355 4.38 -0.10 6.20
N GLU A 356 3.09 -0.14 5.85
CA GLU A 356 2.23 1.03 5.68
C GLU A 356 2.00 1.80 6.99
N ALA A 357 2.03 1.13 8.12
CA ALA A 357 1.93 1.82 9.41
C ALA A 357 3.08 2.80 9.65
N LYS A 358 4.28 2.49 9.10
CA LYS A 358 5.49 3.29 9.23
C LYS A 358 5.79 4.17 8.03
N HIS A 359 5.43 3.70 6.84
CA HIS A 359 5.80 4.33 5.57
C HIS A 359 4.61 4.46 4.61
N PRO A 360 3.46 5.03 5.03
CA PRO A 360 2.27 5.13 4.19
C PRO A 360 2.52 5.92 2.89
N TRP A 361 3.53 6.78 2.86
CA TRP A 361 3.90 7.56 1.70
C TRP A 361 4.59 6.75 0.59
N MET A 362 5.17 5.58 0.91
CA MET A 362 5.73 4.66 -0.10
C MET A 362 4.63 3.85 -0.78
N ASP A 363 3.58 3.55 -0.06
CA ASP A 363 2.39 2.92 -0.57
C ASP A 363 1.58 3.92 -1.41
N GLU A 364 0.98 4.90 -0.77
CA GLU A 364 0.06 5.86 -1.37
C GLU A 364 0.74 6.85 -2.35
N GLY A 365 1.94 7.31 -2.00
CA GLY A 365 2.64 8.30 -2.79
C GLY A 365 3.21 7.76 -4.10
N PHE A 366 3.74 6.53 -4.09
CA PHE A 366 4.23 5.88 -5.30
C PHE A 366 3.07 5.49 -6.20
N THR A 367 1.99 5.00 -5.61
CA THR A 367 0.73 4.72 -6.29
C THR A 367 0.15 5.96 -6.94
N GLU A 368 0.02 7.07 -6.22
CA GLU A 368 -0.48 8.34 -6.77
C GLU A 368 0.39 8.86 -7.93
N TYR A 369 1.73 8.76 -7.81
CA TYR A 369 2.66 9.15 -8.87
C TYR A 369 2.43 8.35 -10.16
N ILE A 370 2.38 7.03 -10.08
CA ILE A 370 2.24 6.19 -11.28
C ILE A 370 0.82 6.22 -11.83
N THR A 371 -0.20 6.43 -10.99
CA THR A 371 -1.60 6.58 -11.39
C THR A 371 -1.80 7.77 -12.31
N HIS A 372 -1.24 8.94 -11.97
CA HIS A 372 -1.34 10.12 -12.83
C HIS A 372 -0.81 9.85 -14.26
N LEU A 373 0.31 9.15 -14.37
CA LEU A 373 0.89 8.79 -15.66
C LEU A 373 0.03 7.75 -16.41
N ALA A 374 -0.57 6.80 -15.69
CA ALA A 374 -1.44 5.78 -16.26
C ALA A 374 -2.75 6.38 -16.79
N GLU A 375 -3.38 7.27 -16.01
CA GLU A 375 -4.61 7.94 -16.40
C GLU A 375 -4.42 8.74 -17.70
N GLU A 376 -3.36 9.53 -17.79
CA GLU A 376 -3.04 10.28 -19.00
C GLU A 376 -2.81 9.38 -20.23
N SER A 377 -2.11 8.26 -20.02
CA SER A 377 -1.83 7.29 -21.09
C SER A 377 -3.10 6.62 -21.61
N VAL A 378 -4.00 6.20 -20.72
CA VAL A 378 -5.22 5.47 -21.08
C VAL A 378 -6.28 6.41 -21.68
N ILE A 379 -6.45 7.60 -21.10
CA ILE A 379 -7.41 8.60 -21.63
C ILE A 379 -6.90 9.24 -22.93
N GLY A 380 -5.59 9.17 -23.20
CA GLY A 380 -4.98 9.77 -24.38
C GLY A 380 -4.93 11.31 -24.34
N SER A 381 -4.83 11.88 -23.15
CA SER A 381 -4.77 13.33 -22.93
C SER A 381 -3.55 13.70 -22.09
N PRO A 382 -2.33 13.63 -22.68
CA PRO A 382 -1.12 13.94 -21.94
C PRO A 382 -1.10 15.41 -21.49
N SER A 383 -0.73 15.62 -20.24
CA SER A 383 -0.58 16.94 -19.62
C SER A 383 0.90 17.33 -19.55
N GLU A 384 1.20 18.61 -19.63
CA GLU A 384 2.53 19.14 -19.35
C GLU A 384 2.89 18.93 -17.85
N PHE A 385 1.88 18.90 -16.98
CA PHE A 385 2.05 18.78 -15.53
C PHE A 385 1.17 17.66 -14.93
N PRO A 386 1.49 16.37 -15.14
CA PRO A 386 0.65 15.26 -14.72
C PRO A 386 0.41 15.23 -13.20
N HIS A 387 1.37 15.69 -12.41
CA HIS A 387 1.30 15.65 -10.94
C HIS A 387 0.75 16.96 -10.31
N LYS A 388 0.15 17.84 -11.10
CA LYS A 388 -0.31 19.17 -10.63
C LYS A 388 -1.22 19.08 -9.39
N SER A 389 -2.14 18.15 -9.36
CA SER A 389 -3.05 17.96 -8.22
C SER A 389 -2.30 17.64 -6.92
N SER A 390 -1.25 16.83 -7.00
CA SER A 390 -0.39 16.50 -5.87
C SER A 390 0.39 17.72 -5.39
N TYR A 391 0.95 18.53 -6.29
CA TYR A 391 1.61 19.78 -5.91
C TYR A 391 0.65 20.77 -5.26
N ASP A 392 -0.52 20.99 -5.83
CA ASP A 392 -1.52 21.91 -5.28
C ASP A 392 -1.90 21.51 -3.83
N ARG A 393 -2.13 20.22 -3.57
CA ARG A 393 -2.48 19.73 -2.24
C ARG A 393 -1.30 19.75 -1.28
N TYR A 394 -0.08 19.49 -1.75
CA TYR A 394 1.14 19.62 -0.95
C TYR A 394 1.37 21.08 -0.54
N TYR A 395 1.17 22.07 -1.43
CA TYR A 395 1.24 23.48 -1.07
C TYR A 395 0.19 23.88 -0.03
N LEU A 396 -1.01 23.33 -0.11
CA LEU A 396 -2.00 23.53 0.95
C LEU A 396 -1.53 22.99 2.30
N LEU A 397 -0.88 21.83 2.32
CA LEU A 397 -0.31 21.25 3.54
C LEU A 397 0.78 22.15 4.13
N VAL A 398 1.76 22.56 3.33
CA VAL A 398 2.84 23.45 3.76
C VAL A 398 2.31 24.77 4.31
N ASN A 399 1.40 25.41 3.58
CA ASN A 399 0.81 26.70 3.98
C ASN A 399 -0.09 26.60 5.21
N SER A 400 -0.62 25.41 5.51
CA SER A 400 -1.46 25.19 6.71
C SER A 400 -0.65 25.19 8.02
N GLY A 401 0.64 24.94 7.95
CA GLY A 401 1.49 24.72 9.14
C GLY A 401 1.20 23.42 9.89
N LEU A 402 0.43 22.48 9.28
CA LEU A 402 0.07 21.19 9.88
C LEU A 402 0.99 20.05 9.45
N GLU A 403 1.98 20.34 8.62
CA GLU A 403 2.90 19.34 8.09
C GLU A 403 3.66 18.63 9.22
N GLN A 404 3.74 17.31 9.12
CA GLN A 404 4.54 16.45 9.99
C GLN A 404 5.48 15.61 9.11
N PRO A 405 6.66 15.20 9.62
CA PRO A 405 7.55 14.31 8.89
C PRO A 405 6.86 13.04 8.41
N GLN A 406 7.15 12.59 7.20
CA GLN A 406 6.55 11.37 6.64
C GLN A 406 6.95 10.09 7.40
N THR A 407 8.01 10.15 8.21
CA THR A 407 8.42 9.06 9.12
C THR A 407 7.59 8.97 10.40
N VAL A 408 6.62 9.86 10.61
CA VAL A 408 5.65 9.73 11.70
C VAL A 408 4.76 8.53 11.41
N HIS A 409 4.59 7.66 12.40
CA HIS A 409 3.67 6.52 12.31
C HIS A 409 2.27 6.98 11.89
N SER A 410 1.62 6.27 10.98
CA SER A 410 0.35 6.66 10.36
C SER A 410 -0.75 7.04 11.37
N ASP A 411 -0.83 6.34 12.51
CA ASP A 411 -1.79 6.63 13.58
C ASP A 411 -1.43 7.82 14.47
N ARG A 412 -0.26 8.42 14.31
CA ARG A 412 0.22 9.52 15.16
C ARG A 412 0.14 10.90 14.51
N TYR A 413 -0.45 10.99 13.33
CA TYR A 413 -0.76 12.29 12.74
C TYR A 413 -1.83 13.00 13.56
N ASP A 414 -1.64 14.29 13.82
CA ASP A 414 -2.56 15.13 14.60
C ASP A 414 -3.85 15.46 13.85
N TYR A 415 -3.79 15.41 12.51
CA TYR A 415 -4.89 15.71 11.60
C TYR A 415 -4.99 14.65 10.49
N ASN A 416 -6.21 14.27 10.12
CA ASN A 416 -6.46 13.41 8.96
C ASN A 416 -6.03 14.08 7.65
N PHE A 417 -6.25 15.40 7.53
CA PHE A 417 -5.78 16.18 6.38
C PHE A 417 -4.26 16.08 6.23
N ALA A 418 -3.50 16.27 7.33
CA ALA A 418 -2.05 16.19 7.30
C ALA A 418 -1.56 14.77 6.90
N TYR A 419 -2.20 13.72 7.43
CA TYR A 419 -1.93 12.36 7.01
C TYR A 419 -2.15 12.15 5.52
N GLY A 420 -3.35 12.47 5.01
CA GLY A 420 -3.71 12.24 3.61
C GLY A 420 -2.84 13.07 2.65
N ALA A 421 -2.64 14.37 2.93
CA ALA A 421 -1.80 15.21 2.08
C ALA A 421 -0.31 14.79 2.12
N SER A 422 0.18 14.30 3.26
CA SER A 422 1.56 13.82 3.39
C SER A 422 1.77 12.48 2.70
N SER A 423 0.88 11.50 2.90
CA SER A 423 1.04 10.15 2.34
C SER A 423 0.87 10.17 0.82
N TYR A 424 -0.24 10.69 0.33
CA TYR A 424 -0.58 10.73 -1.10
C TYR A 424 0.22 11.79 -1.84
N SER A 425 -0.08 13.07 -1.57
CA SER A 425 0.36 14.17 -2.40
C SER A 425 1.85 14.50 -2.23
N LYS A 426 2.33 14.64 -0.98
CA LYS A 426 3.78 14.84 -0.73
C LYS A 426 4.58 13.61 -1.15
N GLY A 427 4.04 12.38 -1.00
CA GLY A 427 4.68 11.16 -1.49
C GLY A 427 4.79 11.12 -3.01
N SER A 428 3.74 11.54 -3.74
CA SER A 428 3.79 11.69 -5.21
C SER A 428 4.78 12.77 -5.65
N VAL A 429 4.79 13.92 -4.95
CA VAL A 429 5.77 15.01 -5.22
C VAL A 429 7.20 14.55 -4.94
N PHE A 430 7.43 13.73 -3.91
CA PHE A 430 8.73 13.09 -3.68
C PHE A 430 9.19 12.30 -4.91
N MET A 431 8.33 11.49 -5.52
CA MET A 431 8.68 10.74 -6.73
C MET A 431 8.95 11.67 -7.93
N ALA A 432 8.10 12.67 -8.15
CA ALA A 432 8.26 13.62 -9.24
C ALA A 432 9.52 14.47 -9.12
N GLN A 433 9.87 14.90 -7.90
CA GLN A 433 11.11 15.64 -7.65
C GLN A 433 12.36 14.74 -7.75
N LEU A 434 12.24 13.46 -7.38
CA LEU A 434 13.32 12.50 -7.61
C LEU A 434 13.55 12.30 -9.11
N GLU A 435 12.48 12.17 -9.90
CA GLU A 435 12.58 12.09 -11.36
C GLU A 435 13.31 13.32 -11.94
N TYR A 436 13.00 14.52 -11.46
CA TYR A 436 13.69 15.75 -11.84
C TYR A 436 15.20 15.69 -11.57
N ILE A 437 15.61 15.13 -10.40
CA ILE A 437 17.02 15.07 -9.99
C ILE A 437 17.80 14.02 -10.79
N ILE A 438 17.24 12.80 -10.91
CA ILE A 438 17.97 11.69 -11.53
C ILE A 438 17.69 11.51 -13.03
N GLY A 439 16.72 12.25 -13.55
CA GLY A 439 16.24 12.18 -14.93
C GLY A 439 15.25 11.05 -15.19
N LYS A 440 14.35 11.26 -16.16
CA LYS A 440 13.23 10.38 -16.50
C LYS A 440 13.66 8.95 -16.83
N ASP A 441 14.75 8.79 -17.59
CA ASP A 441 15.26 7.45 -17.96
C ASP A 441 15.77 6.68 -16.75
N ASN A 442 16.47 7.35 -15.82
CA ASN A 442 16.94 6.72 -14.60
C ASN A 442 15.78 6.44 -13.65
N MET A 443 14.73 7.30 -13.61
CA MET A 443 13.53 7.02 -12.83
C MET A 443 12.81 5.76 -13.32
N SER A 444 12.60 5.62 -14.61
CA SER A 444 12.02 4.40 -15.21
C SER A 444 12.83 3.15 -14.89
N LYS A 445 14.17 3.22 -15.03
CA LYS A 445 15.08 2.11 -14.66
C LYS A 445 15.03 1.83 -13.15
N THR A 446 14.91 2.84 -12.32
CA THR A 446 14.82 2.72 -10.85
C THR A 446 13.55 1.96 -10.46
N ILE A 447 12.39 2.34 -10.98
CA ILE A 447 11.11 1.67 -10.71
C ILE A 447 11.18 0.19 -11.12
N LYS A 448 11.63 -0.10 -12.35
CA LYS A 448 11.76 -1.48 -12.86
C LYS A 448 12.76 -2.32 -12.07
N ARG A 449 13.88 -1.72 -11.65
CA ARG A 449 14.87 -2.40 -10.83
C ARG A 449 14.36 -2.64 -9.40
N TYR A 450 13.68 -1.66 -8.81
CA TYR A 450 13.07 -1.78 -7.50
C TYR A 450 12.05 -2.91 -7.46
N TYR A 451 11.14 -2.98 -8.46
CA TYR A 451 10.24 -4.11 -8.64
C TYR A 451 10.99 -5.46 -8.72
N ASN A 452 12.01 -5.56 -9.56
CA ASN A 452 12.74 -6.83 -9.74
C ASN A 452 13.49 -7.29 -8.50
N GLU A 453 14.08 -6.38 -7.72
CA GLU A 453 14.84 -6.70 -6.51
C GLU A 453 13.94 -6.99 -5.31
N PHE A 454 12.75 -6.37 -5.23
CA PHE A 454 11.93 -6.35 -4.02
C PHE A 454 10.51 -6.91 -4.15
N LYS A 455 10.07 -7.38 -5.31
CA LYS A 455 8.77 -8.07 -5.42
C LYS A 455 8.71 -9.26 -4.45
N PHE A 456 7.55 -9.42 -3.79
CA PHE A 456 7.31 -10.41 -2.74
C PHE A 456 8.17 -10.23 -1.47
N LYS A 457 8.57 -9.00 -1.18
CA LYS A 457 9.33 -8.63 0.01
C LYS A 457 8.69 -7.45 0.73
N HIS A 458 9.31 -7.06 1.85
CA HIS A 458 8.97 -5.87 2.63
C HIS A 458 10.07 -4.81 2.48
N PRO A 459 10.12 -4.05 1.38
CA PRO A 459 11.15 -3.04 1.19
C PRO A 459 10.95 -1.83 2.10
N THR A 460 12.03 -1.16 2.41
CA THR A 460 12.11 0.04 3.23
C THR A 460 12.45 1.27 2.37
N PRO A 461 12.29 2.50 2.91
CA PRO A 461 12.76 3.72 2.23
C PRO A 461 14.23 3.65 1.79
N ASN A 462 15.09 3.05 2.62
CA ASN A 462 16.51 2.88 2.29
C ASN A 462 16.74 1.92 1.12
N ASP A 463 15.87 0.93 0.93
CA ASP A 463 15.98 0.01 -0.20
C ASP A 463 15.66 0.72 -1.51
N PHE A 464 14.60 1.52 -1.55
CA PHE A 464 14.27 2.32 -2.72
C PHE A 464 15.36 3.34 -3.04
N LYS A 465 15.82 4.12 -2.03
CA LYS A 465 16.92 5.07 -2.18
C LYS A 465 18.16 4.40 -2.78
N ARG A 466 18.59 3.26 -2.22
CA ARG A 466 19.78 2.53 -2.68
C ARG A 466 19.65 2.05 -4.13
N VAL A 467 18.45 1.68 -4.58
CA VAL A 467 18.20 1.36 -5.99
C VAL A 467 18.37 2.59 -6.87
N ALA A 468 17.78 3.73 -6.45
CA ALA A 468 17.91 4.98 -7.17
C ALA A 468 19.36 5.46 -7.27
N GLU A 469 20.12 5.40 -6.17
CA GLU A 469 21.56 5.72 -6.12
C GLU A 469 22.38 4.85 -7.11
N LYS A 470 22.12 3.54 -7.12
CA LYS A 470 22.83 2.61 -8.04
C LYS A 470 22.48 2.79 -9.51
N VAL A 471 21.29 3.33 -9.81
CA VAL A 471 20.85 3.58 -11.19
C VAL A 471 21.38 4.92 -11.69
N SER A 472 21.34 5.95 -10.85
CA SER A 472 21.68 7.33 -11.21
C SER A 472 23.16 7.68 -11.01
N ASP A 473 23.91 6.87 -10.25
CA ASP A 473 25.26 7.16 -9.77
C ASP A 473 25.34 8.45 -8.91
N MET A 474 24.23 8.76 -8.21
CA MET A 474 24.11 9.92 -7.33
C MET A 474 23.91 9.47 -5.89
N GLU A 475 24.45 10.24 -4.92
CA GLU A 475 24.20 10.05 -3.51
C GLU A 475 22.89 10.76 -3.14
N LEU A 476 21.92 10.06 -2.56
CA LEU A 476 20.55 10.55 -2.31
C LEU A 476 20.13 10.51 -0.83
N GLU A 477 21.06 10.28 0.10
CA GLU A 477 20.76 10.27 1.55
C GLU A 477 20.18 11.62 2.02
N TRP A 478 20.74 12.73 1.53
CA TRP A 478 20.24 14.08 1.80
C TRP A 478 18.78 14.24 1.35
N TYR A 479 18.45 13.73 0.16
CA TYR A 479 17.13 13.82 -0.42
C TYR A 479 16.09 13.07 0.42
N LEU A 480 16.35 11.78 0.72
CA LEU A 480 15.48 10.98 1.56
C LEU A 480 15.26 11.62 2.94
N ASN A 481 16.33 12.11 3.57
CA ASN A 481 16.26 12.72 4.91
C ASN A 481 15.44 14.01 4.91
N ASP A 482 15.70 14.92 3.98
CA ASP A 482 14.99 16.21 3.93
C ASP A 482 13.49 16.02 3.63
N TRP A 483 13.14 15.17 2.67
CA TRP A 483 11.75 14.92 2.33
C TRP A 483 10.97 14.18 3.42
N THR A 484 11.57 13.16 4.03
CA THR A 484 10.79 12.23 4.85
C THR A 484 10.90 12.48 6.36
N ARG A 485 12.02 13.01 6.82
CA ARG A 485 12.30 13.21 8.26
C ARG A 485 12.09 14.64 8.74
N THR A 486 11.81 15.56 7.82
CA THR A 486 11.64 16.98 8.16
C THR A 486 10.36 17.56 7.52
N GLY A 487 9.95 18.74 7.98
CA GLY A 487 9.02 19.63 7.31
C GLY A 487 9.74 20.75 6.57
N ASN A 488 10.98 20.51 6.10
CA ASN A 488 11.72 21.48 5.30
C ASN A 488 11.05 21.66 3.94
N THR A 489 11.17 22.86 3.38
CA THR A 489 10.60 23.20 2.07
C THR A 489 11.68 23.67 1.12
N ILE A 490 11.41 23.48 -0.17
CA ILE A 490 12.17 24.09 -1.27
C ILE A 490 11.60 25.49 -1.46
N ASP A 491 12.42 26.52 -1.27
CA ASP A 491 12.06 27.92 -1.52
C ASP A 491 13.31 28.71 -1.90
N TYR A 492 13.31 29.27 -3.09
CA TYR A 492 14.38 30.08 -3.65
C TYR A 492 13.85 31.42 -4.11
N GLY A 493 14.62 32.48 -3.89
CA GLY A 493 14.32 33.81 -4.41
C GLY A 493 15.39 34.24 -5.40
N LEU A 494 14.93 34.84 -6.49
CA LEU A 494 15.78 35.52 -7.46
C LEU A 494 15.87 37.01 -7.10
N ASP A 495 17.10 37.53 -7.05
CA ASP A 495 17.35 38.97 -6.93
C ASP A 495 18.02 39.45 -8.21
N VAL A 496 17.25 40.19 -8.99
CA VAL A 496 17.63 40.73 -10.30
C VAL A 496 18.02 42.23 -10.21
N SER A 497 18.13 42.76 -9.00
CA SER A 497 18.39 44.19 -8.79
C SER A 497 19.74 44.67 -9.37
N SER A 498 20.72 43.77 -9.50
CA SER A 498 22.02 44.05 -10.10
C SER A 498 22.14 43.75 -11.59
N LEU A 499 21.02 43.41 -12.26
CA LEU A 499 21.05 43.01 -13.66
C LEU A 499 21.45 44.14 -14.61
N SER A 500 21.11 45.39 -14.25
CA SER A 500 21.47 46.58 -15.03
C SER A 500 22.90 47.01 -14.88
N ASP A 501 23.49 46.85 -13.72
CA ASP A 501 24.79 47.36 -13.36
C ASP A 501 25.91 46.34 -13.56
N ASP A 502 25.74 45.14 -12.98
CA ASP A 502 26.77 44.10 -12.93
C ASP A 502 26.44 42.88 -13.86
N ARG A 503 25.27 42.89 -14.52
CA ARG A 503 24.75 41.75 -15.27
C ARG A 503 24.72 40.46 -14.46
N SER A 504 24.45 40.58 -13.16
CA SER A 504 24.40 39.45 -12.23
C SER A 504 22.99 39.19 -11.72
N ILE A 505 22.65 37.90 -11.56
CA ILE A 505 21.44 37.43 -10.90
C ILE A 505 21.88 36.70 -9.62
N SER A 506 21.34 37.14 -8.50
CA SER A 506 21.59 36.45 -7.23
C SER A 506 20.47 35.48 -6.90
N VAL A 507 20.80 34.22 -6.64
CA VAL A 507 19.88 33.21 -6.18
C VAL A 507 20.03 33.02 -4.68
N LYS A 508 18.95 33.20 -3.92
CA LYS A 508 18.93 33.05 -2.47
C LYS A 508 18.06 31.89 -2.06
N ARG A 509 18.61 30.87 -1.41
CA ARG A 509 17.83 29.82 -0.79
C ARG A 509 17.13 30.36 0.46
N LYS A 510 15.81 30.38 0.47
CA LYS A 510 14.97 30.77 1.61
C LYS A 510 14.52 29.57 2.42
N GLY A 511 14.16 28.47 1.73
CA GLY A 511 13.84 27.18 2.34
C GLY A 511 15.10 26.45 2.85
N ARG A 512 14.88 25.39 3.61
CA ARG A 512 15.98 24.61 4.18
C ARG A 512 16.38 23.41 3.32
N MET A 513 15.50 22.98 2.41
CA MET A 513 15.76 21.85 1.52
C MET A 513 16.54 22.34 0.28
N PRO A 514 17.75 21.85 0.03
CA PRO A 514 18.47 22.14 -1.21
C PRO A 514 17.86 21.35 -2.36
N MET A 515 17.84 21.96 -3.56
CA MET A 515 17.47 21.30 -4.81
C MET A 515 18.32 21.87 -5.95
N PRO A 516 18.66 21.09 -6.98
CA PRO A 516 19.23 21.67 -8.19
C PRO A 516 18.23 22.64 -8.82
N LEU A 517 18.73 23.66 -9.50
CA LEU A 517 17.89 24.70 -10.10
C LEU A 517 18.22 24.86 -11.57
N GLU A 518 17.20 25.08 -12.35
CA GLU A 518 17.27 25.53 -13.74
C GLU A 518 16.74 26.97 -13.82
N ILE A 519 17.52 27.85 -14.42
CA ILE A 519 17.16 29.26 -14.57
C ILE A 519 17.28 29.60 -16.06
N GLU A 520 16.17 29.89 -16.69
CA GLU A 520 16.14 30.41 -18.06
C GLU A 520 16.24 31.94 -18.04
N VAL A 521 17.20 32.46 -18.78
CA VAL A 521 17.36 33.90 -19.00
C VAL A 521 17.00 34.18 -20.45
N SER A 522 15.88 34.91 -20.68
CA SER A 522 15.45 35.36 -21.99
C SER A 522 16.01 36.74 -22.27
N TYR A 523 16.52 36.95 -23.48
CA TYR A 523 17.10 38.21 -23.92
C TYR A 523 16.13 38.98 -24.84
N ASP A 524 16.33 40.30 -24.97
CA ASP A 524 15.49 41.18 -25.80
C ASP A 524 15.54 40.84 -27.32
N ASP A 525 16.56 40.10 -27.75
CA ASP A 525 16.69 39.63 -29.14
C ASP A 525 15.90 38.33 -29.40
N GLY A 526 15.20 37.81 -28.40
CA GLY A 526 14.40 36.59 -28.48
C GLY A 526 15.21 35.30 -28.28
N SER A 527 16.51 35.40 -28.01
CA SER A 527 17.32 34.25 -27.56
C SER A 527 17.09 33.94 -26.08
N SER A 528 17.35 32.70 -25.65
CA SER A 528 17.38 32.32 -24.23
C SER A 528 18.59 31.46 -23.92
N LEU A 529 19.03 31.50 -22.65
CA LEU A 529 20.05 30.65 -22.11
C LEU A 529 19.51 29.99 -20.83
N LEU A 530 19.69 28.66 -20.74
CA LEU A 530 19.36 27.88 -19.56
C LEU A 530 20.62 27.66 -18.71
N TYR A 531 20.55 28.06 -17.46
CA TYR A 531 21.60 27.84 -16.47
C TYR A 531 21.17 26.76 -15.49
N TYR A 532 22.01 25.72 -15.31
CA TYR A 532 21.81 24.68 -14.32
C TYR A 532 22.72 24.89 -13.11
N ILE A 533 22.13 24.92 -11.90
CA ILE A 533 22.86 25.03 -10.63
C ILE A 533 22.75 23.70 -9.91
N PRO A 534 23.83 22.86 -9.88
CA PRO A 534 23.78 21.55 -9.25
C PRO A 534 23.72 21.65 -7.71
N THR A 535 23.17 20.61 -7.09
CA THR A 535 22.99 20.53 -5.62
C THR A 535 24.31 20.68 -4.87
N ASP A 536 25.42 20.18 -5.40
CA ASP A 536 26.74 20.26 -4.77
C ASP A 536 27.19 21.70 -4.49
N LEU A 537 26.74 22.67 -5.27
CA LEU A 537 27.01 24.09 -5.06
C LEU A 537 26.12 24.69 -3.95
N MET A 538 25.08 23.99 -3.52
CA MET A 538 24.17 24.44 -2.47
C MET A 538 24.68 24.13 -1.04
N HIS A 539 25.73 23.32 -0.91
CA HIS A 539 26.31 22.88 0.37
C HIS A 539 27.43 23.81 0.84
N GLY A 540 27.28 25.13 0.75
CA GLY A 540 28.29 26.04 1.25
C GLY A 540 27.90 27.51 1.19
N LEU A 541 28.70 28.35 1.86
CA LEU A 541 28.59 29.81 1.83
C LEU A 541 29.41 30.44 0.68
N LYS A 542 29.90 29.65 -0.27
CA LYS A 542 30.67 30.19 -1.38
C LYS A 542 29.74 30.81 -2.42
N PRO A 543 29.99 32.05 -2.87
CA PRO A 543 29.27 32.60 -4.01
C PRO A 543 29.57 31.75 -5.24
N PHE A 544 28.53 31.51 -6.02
CA PHE A 544 28.64 30.85 -7.30
C PHE A 544 28.87 31.90 -8.39
N GLU A 545 29.92 31.72 -9.20
CA GLU A 545 30.24 32.60 -10.34
C GLU A 545 29.78 31.91 -11.64
N ALA A 546 29.03 32.63 -12.47
CA ALA A 546 28.41 32.10 -13.69
C ALA A 546 29.42 31.51 -14.70
N ASP A 547 30.66 31.97 -14.68
CA ASP A 547 31.72 31.47 -15.58
C ASP A 547 32.09 30.00 -15.33
N ASN A 548 31.58 29.39 -14.25
CA ASN A 548 31.77 27.98 -13.89
C ASN A 548 30.55 27.12 -14.19
N VAL A 549 29.53 27.66 -14.80
CA VAL A 549 28.34 26.87 -15.22
C VAL A 549 28.70 26.03 -16.44
N VAL A 550 28.68 24.74 -16.30
CA VAL A 550 28.79 23.82 -17.44
C VAL A 550 27.46 23.83 -18.17
N GLU A 551 27.48 24.17 -19.47
CA GLU A 551 26.33 24.01 -20.34
C GLU A 551 25.95 22.53 -20.35
N MET A 552 24.78 22.18 -19.82
CA MET A 552 24.26 20.83 -19.81
C MET A 552 23.04 20.76 -20.73
N GLU A 553 22.94 19.67 -21.47
CA GLU A 553 21.73 19.39 -22.24
C GLU A 553 20.51 19.38 -21.31
N PRO A 554 19.39 20.00 -21.70
CA PRO A 554 18.23 20.11 -20.83
C PRO A 554 17.67 18.74 -20.51
N TRP A 555 17.74 18.35 -19.27
CA TRP A 555 16.96 17.25 -18.73
C TRP A 555 15.48 17.66 -18.76
N GLY A 556 14.63 16.80 -19.26
CA GLY A 556 13.23 17.09 -19.56
C GLY A 556 12.55 18.01 -18.54
N LEU A 557 12.06 19.12 -19.06
CA LEU A 557 11.48 20.28 -18.40
C LEU A 557 10.56 19.93 -17.22
N SER A 558 10.96 20.30 -16.02
CA SER A 558 10.02 20.73 -15.01
C SER A 558 10.32 22.19 -14.69
N LEU A 559 9.63 23.08 -15.43
CA LEU A 559 9.64 24.51 -15.15
C LEU A 559 9.00 24.75 -13.80
N ILE A 560 9.80 25.04 -12.80
CA ILE A 560 9.30 25.70 -11.59
C ILE A 560 9.07 27.16 -11.99
N HIS A 561 7.82 27.49 -12.35
CA HIS A 561 7.41 28.89 -12.33
C HIS A 561 7.33 29.32 -10.87
N ILE A 562 8.34 30.08 -10.44
CA ILE A 562 8.33 30.80 -9.16
C ILE A 562 7.43 32.03 -9.28
#